data_aec2c843caa380ab516a151326b13809
#
_entry.id   aec2c843caa380ab516a151326b13809
#
_cell.length_a   1.000
_cell.length_b   1.000
_cell.length_c   1.000
_cell.angle_alpha   90.00
_cell.angle_beta   90.00
_cell.angle_gamma   90.00
#
_symmetry.space_group_name_H-M   'P 1'
#
loop_
_entity.id
_entity.type
_entity.pdbx_description
1 polymer ?
#
loop_
_entity_poly.entity_id
_entity_poly.type
_entity_poly.pdbx_seq_one_letter_code
_entity_poly.pdbx_strand_id
1 'polypeptide(L)'
;LHEKLKRLRFFGFDDRKDVVDDGTNGKMTEVHAAIGIANLRYLSSALADRQEKYMLYKEILSQCPELKFQRINEACNYSYFPVIFPSETTLLSVEKKLNAEGIYPRRYFYPSVNTFTQILPYVEMPVSEDISKRILCLPLYYGLAKEEIERIATEVLLFSR
;
A
#
# COMPACT_ATOMS: atom_id res chain seq x y z
N LEU A 1 -2.72 -11.90 24.69
CA LEU A 1 -1.99 -10.90 23.93
C LEU A 1 -2.43 -9.46 24.25
N HIS A 2 -3.74 -9.14 24.22
CA HIS A 2 -4.28 -7.80 24.45
C HIS A 2 -3.84 -7.20 25.81
N GLU A 3 -4.01 -7.91 26.92
CA GLU A 3 -3.61 -7.43 28.24
C GLU A 3 -2.10 -7.20 28.37
N LYS A 4 -1.27 -8.07 27.77
CA LYS A 4 0.17 -7.86 27.72
C LYS A 4 0.53 -6.59 26.94
N LEU A 5 -0.10 -6.33 25.79
CA LEU A 5 0.13 -5.12 25.00
C LEU A 5 -0.28 -3.85 25.76
N LYS A 6 -1.36 -3.87 26.54
CA LYS A 6 -1.75 -2.75 27.41
C LYS A 6 -0.64 -2.41 28.41
N ARG A 7 -0.10 -3.43 29.09
CA ARG A 7 0.98 -3.24 30.07
C ARG A 7 2.25 -2.71 29.39
N LEU A 8 2.68 -3.35 28.31
CA LEU A 8 3.88 -2.93 27.55
C LEU A 8 3.81 -1.47 27.10
N ARG A 9 2.63 -1.03 26.64
CA ARG A 9 2.40 0.37 26.24
C ARG A 9 2.44 1.36 27.40
N PHE A 10 2.23 0.88 28.62
CA PHE A 10 2.14 1.69 29.84
C PHE A 10 3.21 1.30 30.84
N PHE A 11 4.49 1.43 30.44
CA PHE A 11 5.66 1.20 31.31
C PHE A 11 5.78 -0.21 31.91
N GLY A 12 5.04 -1.19 31.42
CA GLY A 12 5.03 -2.53 31.98
C GLY A 12 4.24 -2.69 33.28
N PHE A 13 3.42 -1.70 33.67
CA PHE A 13 2.61 -1.74 34.88
C PHE A 13 1.42 -2.70 34.77
N ASP A 14 1.15 -3.41 35.86
CA ASP A 14 -0.12 -4.10 36.09
C ASP A 14 -1.16 -3.19 36.75
N ASP A 15 -2.33 -3.76 37.10
CA ASP A 15 -3.42 -3.03 37.77
C ASP A 15 -3.06 -2.57 39.16
N ARG A 16 -2.05 -3.17 39.81
CA ARG A 16 -1.52 -2.79 41.13
C ARG A 16 -0.41 -1.77 41.05
N LYS A 17 -0.03 -1.36 39.86
CA LYS A 17 1.09 -0.47 39.54
C LYS A 17 2.47 -1.10 39.82
N ASP A 18 2.55 -2.41 39.85
CA ASP A 18 3.83 -3.13 39.87
C ASP A 18 4.37 -3.25 38.46
N VAL A 19 5.68 -3.13 38.27
CA VAL A 19 6.35 -3.35 36.98
C VAL A 19 6.51 -4.86 36.80
N VAL A 20 5.74 -5.43 35.88
CA VAL A 20 5.71 -6.88 35.60
C VAL A 20 6.14 -7.26 34.20
N ASP A 21 6.36 -6.29 33.33
CA ASP A 21 6.82 -6.45 31.95
C ASP A 21 7.82 -5.34 31.58
N ASP A 22 8.68 -5.57 30.59
CA ASP A 22 9.54 -4.56 29.98
C ASP A 22 8.70 -3.61 29.10
N GLY A 23 8.20 -2.55 29.71
CA GLY A 23 7.30 -1.62 29.04
C GLY A 23 7.96 -0.31 28.57
N THR A 24 7.26 0.39 27.71
CA THR A 24 7.65 1.71 27.20
C THR A 24 6.51 2.72 27.36
N ASN A 25 6.80 3.99 27.20
CA ASN A 25 5.77 5.01 27.09
C ASN A 25 5.18 5.05 25.66
N GLY A 26 4.32 4.09 25.39
CA GLY A 26 3.63 3.96 24.09
C GLY A 26 2.23 4.57 24.06
N LYS A 27 1.94 5.55 24.95
CA LYS A 27 0.65 6.24 24.98
C LYS A 27 0.51 7.21 23.82
N MET A 28 -0.71 7.31 23.28
CA MET A 28 -1.06 8.34 22.33
C MET A 28 -1.10 9.70 23.02
N THR A 29 -0.49 10.72 22.44
CA THR A 29 -0.62 12.09 22.93
C THR A 29 -1.99 12.67 22.58
N GLU A 30 -2.45 13.66 23.33
CA GLU A 30 -3.71 14.36 23.04
C GLU A 30 -3.71 15.02 21.65
N VAL A 31 -2.57 15.52 21.20
CA VAL A 31 -2.40 16.11 19.87
C VAL A 31 -2.65 15.06 18.77
N HIS A 32 -2.04 13.87 18.89
CA HIS A 32 -2.28 12.78 17.93
C HIS A 32 -3.74 12.29 17.98
N ALA A 33 -4.34 12.23 19.17
CA ALA A 33 -5.74 11.87 19.32
C ALA A 33 -6.67 12.90 18.67
N ALA A 34 -6.41 14.19 18.87
CA ALA A 34 -7.19 15.27 18.27
C ALA A 34 -7.11 15.26 16.75
N ILE A 35 -5.91 15.07 16.17
CA ILE A 35 -5.71 14.91 14.73
C ILE A 35 -6.45 13.68 14.22
N GLY A 36 -6.36 12.56 14.92
CA GLY A 36 -7.08 11.32 14.58
C GLY A 36 -8.60 11.54 14.53
N ILE A 37 -9.17 12.17 15.55
CA ILE A 37 -10.61 12.48 15.62
C ILE A 37 -11.02 13.43 14.48
N ALA A 38 -10.21 14.45 14.19
CA ALA A 38 -10.47 15.38 13.08
C ALA A 38 -10.48 14.63 11.74
N ASN A 39 -9.50 13.75 11.49
CA ASN A 39 -9.40 12.97 10.25
C ASN A 39 -10.54 11.96 10.08
N LEU A 40 -11.04 11.35 11.17
CA LEU A 40 -12.17 10.42 11.10
C LEU A 40 -13.44 11.06 10.53
N ARG A 41 -13.63 12.36 10.68
CA ARG A 41 -14.77 13.10 10.10
C ARG A 41 -14.76 13.06 8.56
N TYR A 42 -13.60 12.95 7.95
CA TYR A 42 -13.40 12.93 6.50
C TYR A 42 -13.16 11.54 5.92
N LEU A 43 -13.14 10.51 6.78
CA LEU A 43 -12.77 9.16 6.36
C LEU A 43 -13.69 8.63 5.25
N SER A 44 -15.00 8.78 5.40
CA SER A 44 -15.97 8.27 4.42
C SER A 44 -15.81 8.94 3.06
N SER A 45 -15.61 10.26 3.02
CA SER A 45 -15.37 10.99 1.76
C SER A 45 -14.04 10.62 1.13
N ALA A 46 -13.00 10.43 1.93
CA ALA A 46 -11.70 10.01 1.43
C ALA A 46 -11.71 8.57 0.86
N LEU A 47 -12.48 7.67 1.47
CA LEU A 47 -12.66 6.31 0.96
C LEU A 47 -13.46 6.30 -0.34
N ALA A 48 -14.56 7.07 -0.43
CA ALA A 48 -15.37 7.18 -1.64
C ALA A 48 -14.56 7.75 -2.82
N ASP A 49 -13.81 8.82 -2.59
CA ASP A 49 -12.92 9.43 -3.58
C ASP A 49 -11.84 8.45 -4.09
N ARG A 50 -11.20 7.69 -3.19
CA ARG A 50 -10.24 6.66 -3.59
C ARG A 50 -10.88 5.52 -4.36
N GLN A 51 -12.07 5.10 -3.97
CA GLN A 51 -12.82 4.05 -4.66
C GLN A 51 -13.13 4.46 -6.10
N GLU A 52 -13.64 5.69 -6.32
CA GLU A 52 -13.93 6.21 -7.66
C GLU A 52 -12.68 6.17 -8.54
N LYS A 53 -11.56 6.65 -8.03
CA LYS A 53 -10.27 6.68 -8.74
C LYS A 53 -9.70 5.30 -9.01
N TYR A 54 -9.83 4.39 -8.04
CA TYR A 54 -9.45 2.99 -8.21
C TYR A 54 -10.23 2.34 -9.35
N MET A 55 -11.55 2.58 -9.41
CA MET A 55 -12.40 2.02 -10.45
C MET A 55 -12.09 2.63 -11.82
N LEU A 56 -11.78 3.92 -11.90
CA LEU A 56 -11.37 4.56 -13.14
C LEU A 56 -10.06 3.97 -13.69
N TYR A 57 -9.03 3.82 -12.86
CA TYR A 57 -7.82 3.10 -13.27
C TYR A 57 -8.11 1.70 -13.78
N LYS A 58 -8.92 0.95 -13.04
CA LYS A 58 -9.26 -0.43 -13.39
C LYS A 58 -10.01 -0.49 -14.73
N GLU A 59 -10.95 0.40 -14.98
CA GLU A 59 -11.69 0.51 -16.23
C GLU A 59 -10.74 0.72 -17.41
N ILE A 60 -9.87 1.73 -17.33
CA ILE A 60 -8.95 2.06 -18.41
C ILE A 60 -7.94 0.93 -18.65
N LEU A 61 -7.30 0.44 -17.57
CA LEU A 61 -6.21 -0.53 -17.69
C LEU A 61 -6.69 -1.95 -18.00
N SER A 62 -7.96 -2.28 -17.76
CA SER A 62 -8.55 -3.57 -18.13
C SER A 62 -8.64 -3.79 -19.64
N GLN A 63 -8.37 -2.75 -20.45
CA GLN A 63 -8.25 -2.85 -21.90
C GLN A 63 -6.98 -3.63 -22.34
N CYS A 64 -6.01 -3.82 -21.44
CA CYS A 64 -4.82 -4.62 -21.66
C CYS A 64 -4.93 -5.96 -20.91
N PRO A 65 -5.18 -7.09 -21.62
CA PRO A 65 -5.42 -8.39 -20.98
C PRO A 65 -4.22 -8.96 -20.22
N GLU A 66 -3.01 -8.50 -20.56
CA GLU A 66 -1.76 -8.91 -19.92
C GLU A 66 -1.61 -8.35 -18.51
N LEU A 67 -2.26 -7.22 -18.22
CA LEU A 67 -2.24 -6.62 -16.88
C LEU A 67 -3.19 -7.37 -15.94
N LYS A 68 -2.72 -7.66 -14.74
CA LYS A 68 -3.55 -8.31 -13.71
C LYS A 68 -3.69 -7.41 -12.50
N PHE A 69 -4.84 -7.53 -11.84
CA PHE A 69 -5.23 -6.67 -10.72
C PHE A 69 -5.55 -7.50 -9.49
N GLN A 70 -5.37 -6.88 -8.34
CA GLN A 70 -5.78 -7.47 -7.07
C GLN A 70 -7.30 -7.70 -7.05
N ARG A 71 -7.73 -8.84 -6.51
CA ARG A 71 -9.13 -9.04 -6.15
C ARG A 71 -9.44 -8.21 -4.91
N ILE A 72 -10.44 -7.36 -5.00
CA ILE A 72 -10.93 -6.54 -3.90
C ILE A 72 -12.28 -7.07 -3.40
N ASN A 73 -12.56 -6.85 -2.13
CA ASN A 73 -13.84 -7.13 -1.49
C ASN A 73 -14.48 -5.82 -0.99
N GLU A 74 -15.68 -5.91 -0.42
CA GLU A 74 -16.43 -4.76 0.09
C GLU A 74 -15.72 -3.99 1.21
N ALA A 75 -14.78 -4.62 1.93
CA ALA A 75 -14.01 -4.00 3.00
C ALA A 75 -12.71 -3.34 2.52
N CYS A 76 -12.52 -3.17 1.22
CA CYS A 76 -11.32 -2.53 0.67
C CYS A 76 -11.24 -1.06 1.05
N ASN A 77 -10.08 -0.62 1.54
CA ASN A 77 -9.81 0.78 1.87
C ASN A 77 -9.17 1.58 0.73
N TYR A 78 -8.94 0.95 -0.41
CA TYR A 78 -8.36 1.56 -1.61
C TYR A 78 -7.07 2.35 -1.35
N SER A 79 -6.21 1.83 -0.46
CA SER A 79 -4.96 2.50 -0.10
C SER A 79 -3.91 2.47 -1.21
N TYR A 80 -3.95 1.45 -2.06
CA TYR A 80 -3.04 1.25 -3.18
C TYR A 80 -3.79 0.81 -4.42
N PHE A 81 -3.22 1.13 -5.60
CA PHE A 81 -3.66 0.57 -6.88
C PHE A 81 -2.52 -0.28 -7.45
N PRO A 82 -2.41 -1.56 -7.06
CA PRO A 82 -1.38 -2.46 -7.57
C PRO A 82 -1.74 -2.99 -8.96
N VAL A 83 -0.76 -2.96 -9.87
CA VAL A 83 -0.83 -3.55 -11.21
C VAL A 83 0.26 -4.59 -11.32
N ILE A 84 -0.06 -5.79 -11.77
CA ILE A 84 0.90 -6.87 -12.04
C ILE A 84 1.13 -6.90 -13.55
N PHE A 85 2.37 -6.68 -13.94
CA PHE A 85 2.81 -6.67 -15.33
C PHE A 85 3.15 -8.08 -15.82
N PRO A 86 3.20 -8.32 -17.15
CA PRO A 86 3.55 -9.62 -17.71
C PRO A 86 5.00 -10.02 -17.37
N SER A 87 5.92 -9.06 -17.25
CA SER A 87 7.32 -9.30 -16.90
C SER A 87 7.90 -8.17 -16.06
N GLU A 88 9.03 -8.42 -15.40
CA GLU A 88 9.81 -7.38 -14.73
C GLU A 88 10.36 -6.36 -15.72
N THR A 89 10.76 -6.79 -16.90
CA THR A 89 11.27 -5.92 -17.98
C THR A 89 10.22 -4.90 -18.40
N THR A 90 8.98 -5.35 -18.60
CA THR A 90 7.84 -4.45 -18.92
C THR A 90 7.61 -3.46 -17.78
N LEU A 91 7.58 -3.93 -16.51
CA LEU A 91 7.42 -3.06 -15.35
C LEU A 91 8.48 -1.97 -15.31
N LEU A 92 9.77 -2.34 -15.47
CA LEU A 92 10.88 -1.39 -15.41
C LEU A 92 10.84 -0.36 -16.55
N SER A 93 10.37 -0.75 -17.72
CA SER A 93 10.16 0.18 -18.86
C SER A 93 9.08 1.20 -18.55
N VAL A 94 7.95 0.75 -18.00
CA VAL A 94 6.84 1.63 -17.57
C VAL A 94 7.30 2.55 -16.44
N GLU A 95 7.95 2.01 -15.41
CA GLU A 95 8.46 2.80 -14.26
C GLU A 95 9.41 3.89 -14.72
N LYS A 96 10.37 3.55 -15.60
CA LYS A 96 11.31 4.51 -16.17
C LYS A 96 10.60 5.64 -16.93
N LYS A 97 9.58 5.29 -17.73
CA LYS A 97 8.82 6.28 -18.49
C LYS A 97 8.03 7.20 -17.57
N LEU A 98 7.31 6.66 -16.62
CA LEU A 98 6.56 7.45 -15.63
C LEU A 98 7.48 8.39 -14.83
N ASN A 99 8.63 7.89 -14.39
CA ASN A 99 9.63 8.69 -13.67
C ASN A 99 10.15 9.86 -14.51
N ALA A 100 10.35 9.65 -15.81
CA ALA A 100 10.78 10.71 -16.72
C ALA A 100 9.74 11.84 -16.87
N GLU A 101 8.47 11.54 -16.57
CA GLU A 101 7.35 12.50 -16.57
C GLU A 101 7.01 13.04 -15.17
N GLY A 102 7.87 12.77 -14.17
CA GLY A 102 7.67 13.23 -12.80
C GLY A 102 6.63 12.43 -12.02
N ILE A 103 6.23 11.26 -12.52
CA ILE A 103 5.30 10.33 -11.85
C ILE A 103 6.12 9.22 -11.21
N TYR A 104 6.02 9.07 -9.88
CA TYR A 104 6.83 8.12 -9.11
C TYR A 104 5.97 6.99 -8.53
N PRO A 105 5.68 5.93 -9.31
CA PRO A 105 5.01 4.75 -8.80
C PRO A 105 5.91 4.00 -7.82
N ARG A 106 5.36 3.04 -7.07
CA ARG A 106 6.12 2.31 -6.05
C ARG A 106 6.05 0.81 -6.24
N ARG A 107 7.20 0.16 -6.18
CA ARG A 107 7.29 -1.32 -6.16
C ARG A 107 6.99 -1.82 -4.73
N TYR A 108 5.73 -1.91 -4.37
CA TYR A 108 5.28 -2.40 -3.08
C TYR A 108 4.81 -3.86 -3.16
N PHE A 109 5.57 -4.79 -2.65
CA PHE A 109 6.88 -4.64 -1.99
C PHE A 109 7.91 -5.44 -2.77
N TYR A 110 9.05 -4.85 -3.01
CA TYR A 110 10.18 -5.48 -3.68
C TYR A 110 11.46 -5.22 -2.88
N PRO A 111 12.33 -6.23 -2.72
CA PRO A 111 12.10 -7.64 -3.05
C PRO A 111 11.12 -8.33 -2.09
N SER A 112 10.76 -9.60 -2.38
CA SER A 112 9.92 -10.41 -1.48
C SER A 112 10.61 -10.60 -0.12
N VAL A 113 9.85 -10.49 0.98
CA VAL A 113 10.39 -10.46 2.37
C VAL A 113 11.18 -11.74 2.71
N ASN A 114 10.78 -12.89 2.16
CA ASN A 114 11.48 -14.16 2.37
C ASN A 114 12.90 -14.18 1.81
N THR A 115 13.28 -13.22 0.96
CA THR A 115 14.63 -13.10 0.40
C THR A 115 15.58 -12.25 1.26
N PHE A 116 15.14 -11.72 2.41
CA PHE A 116 15.99 -10.97 3.35
C PHE A 116 16.85 -11.88 4.21
N THR A 117 17.79 -12.57 3.58
CA THR A 117 18.62 -13.62 4.20
C THR A 117 19.53 -13.14 5.33
N GLN A 118 19.78 -11.84 5.45
CA GLN A 118 20.50 -11.25 6.58
C GLN A 118 19.67 -11.23 7.87
N ILE A 119 18.34 -11.35 7.75
CA ILE A 119 17.41 -11.22 8.90
C ILE A 119 16.74 -12.56 9.20
N LEU A 120 16.37 -13.29 8.15
CA LEU A 120 15.59 -14.53 8.25
C LEU A 120 16.21 -15.63 7.39
N PRO A 121 16.11 -16.92 7.81
CA PRO A 121 16.42 -18.03 6.92
C PRO A 121 15.53 -17.95 5.66
N TYR A 122 16.12 -18.22 4.50
CA TYR A 122 15.37 -18.27 3.26
C TYR A 122 14.34 -19.41 3.29
N VAL A 123 13.12 -19.07 2.92
CA VAL A 123 12.04 -20.04 2.66
C VAL A 123 11.47 -19.71 1.29
N GLU A 124 11.43 -20.69 0.41
CA GLU A 124 10.93 -20.51 -0.95
C GLU A 124 9.44 -20.10 -0.95
N MET A 125 9.14 -18.97 -1.60
CA MET A 125 7.81 -18.43 -1.77
C MET A 125 7.58 -18.03 -3.24
N PRO A 126 7.44 -19.00 -4.16
CA PRO A 126 7.53 -18.76 -5.60
C PRO A 126 6.50 -17.74 -6.10
N VAL A 127 5.28 -17.74 -5.56
CA VAL A 127 4.24 -16.77 -5.94
C VAL A 127 4.60 -15.36 -5.47
N SER A 128 5.06 -15.21 -4.22
CA SER A 128 5.46 -13.91 -3.67
C SER A 128 6.67 -13.35 -4.39
N GLU A 129 7.65 -14.19 -4.67
CA GLU A 129 8.89 -13.82 -5.37
C GLU A 129 8.63 -13.41 -6.83
N ASP A 130 7.74 -14.12 -7.53
CA ASP A 130 7.32 -13.76 -8.89
C ASP A 130 6.56 -12.43 -8.89
N ILE A 131 5.52 -12.31 -8.08
CA ILE A 131 4.68 -11.11 -8.06
C ILE A 131 5.49 -9.88 -7.62
N SER A 132 6.37 -9.99 -6.63
CA SER A 132 7.18 -8.86 -6.16
C SER A 132 8.04 -8.24 -7.27
N LYS A 133 8.50 -9.03 -8.23
CA LYS A 133 9.24 -8.55 -9.40
C LYS A 133 8.39 -7.78 -10.39
N ARG A 134 7.10 -8.07 -10.44
CA ARG A 134 6.20 -7.61 -11.51
C ARG A 134 5.08 -6.69 -11.04
N ILE A 135 5.04 -6.32 -9.75
CA ILE A 135 4.01 -5.47 -9.17
C ILE A 135 4.47 -4.03 -9.04
N LEU A 136 3.62 -3.11 -9.49
CA LEU A 136 3.83 -1.66 -9.38
C LEU A 136 2.54 -1.01 -8.88
N CYS A 137 2.64 -0.22 -7.81
CA CYS A 137 1.52 0.56 -7.30
C CYS A 137 1.51 1.93 -7.94
N LEU A 138 0.48 2.22 -8.73
CA LEU A 138 0.28 3.52 -9.34
C LEU A 138 -0.18 4.55 -8.29
N PRO A 139 0.07 5.85 -8.52
CA PRO A 139 -0.36 6.91 -7.61
C PRO A 139 -1.87 6.85 -7.35
N LEU A 140 -2.26 6.80 -6.09
CA LEU A 140 -3.66 6.83 -5.66
C LEU A 140 -3.75 7.56 -4.31
N TYR A 141 -4.35 8.75 -4.30
CA TYR A 141 -4.50 9.57 -3.11
C TYR A 141 -5.75 10.46 -3.21
N TYR A 142 -6.20 10.95 -2.07
CA TYR A 142 -7.32 11.89 -2.02
C TYR A 142 -7.00 13.18 -2.81
N GLY A 143 -7.91 13.57 -3.70
CA GLY A 143 -7.72 14.78 -4.53
C GLY A 143 -6.89 14.58 -5.79
N LEU A 144 -6.44 13.35 -6.13
CA LEU A 144 -5.82 13.07 -7.45
C LEU A 144 -6.83 13.37 -8.57
N ALA A 145 -6.48 14.23 -9.52
CA ALA A 145 -7.35 14.61 -10.62
C ALA A 145 -7.62 13.43 -11.58
N LYS A 146 -8.81 13.39 -12.18
CA LYS A 146 -9.18 12.34 -13.16
C LYS A 146 -8.28 12.38 -14.39
N GLU A 147 -7.96 13.57 -14.85
CA GLU A 147 -7.07 13.80 -15.99
C GLU A 147 -5.67 13.21 -15.76
N GLU A 148 -5.18 13.31 -14.52
CA GLU A 148 -3.90 12.68 -14.16
C GLU A 148 -4.00 11.15 -14.15
N ILE A 149 -5.10 10.58 -13.71
CA ILE A 149 -5.35 9.14 -13.77
C ILE A 149 -5.36 8.66 -15.23
N GLU A 150 -6.09 9.35 -16.09
CA GLU A 150 -6.18 9.06 -17.53
C GLU A 150 -4.80 9.16 -18.20
N ARG A 151 -4.02 10.20 -17.87
CA ARG A 151 -2.65 10.37 -18.34
C ARG A 151 -1.76 9.21 -17.90
N ILE A 152 -1.73 8.90 -16.62
CA ILE A 152 -0.92 7.80 -16.06
C ILE A 152 -1.33 6.46 -16.68
N ALA A 153 -2.62 6.18 -16.77
CA ALA A 153 -3.12 4.94 -17.34
C ALA A 153 -2.78 4.80 -18.83
N THR A 154 -2.85 5.90 -19.60
CA THR A 154 -2.45 5.93 -21.02
C THR A 154 -0.98 5.58 -21.20
N GLU A 155 -0.09 6.17 -20.40
CA GLU A 155 1.33 5.85 -20.43
C GLU A 155 1.60 4.37 -20.07
N VAL A 156 0.91 3.84 -19.07
CA VAL A 156 1.00 2.42 -18.71
C VAL A 156 0.58 1.53 -19.90
N LEU A 157 -0.53 1.83 -20.57
CA LEU A 157 -1.00 1.05 -21.73
C LEU A 157 -0.06 1.09 -22.93
N LEU A 158 0.58 2.24 -23.20
CA LEU A 158 1.51 2.40 -24.30
C LEU A 158 2.78 1.53 -24.14
N PHE A 159 3.24 1.33 -22.91
CA PHE A 159 4.47 0.60 -22.62
C PHE A 159 4.25 -0.83 -22.09
N SER A 160 3.00 -1.26 -21.95
CA SER A 160 2.64 -2.62 -21.53
C SER A 160 2.34 -3.58 -22.69
N ARG A 161 2.41 -3.09 -23.92
CA ARG A 161 2.17 -3.87 -25.15
C ARG A 161 3.43 -4.49 -25.68
#